data_32c071a1d859eb81c7087ee95d4ad3b3
#
_entry.id   32c071a1d859eb81c7087ee95d4ad3b3
#
_cell.length_a   1.000
_cell.length_b   1.000
_cell.length_c   1.000
_cell.angle_alpha   90.00
_cell.angle_beta   90.00
_cell.angle_gamma   90.00
#
_symmetry.space_group_name_H-M   'P 1'
#
loop_
_entity.id
_entity.type
_entity.pdbx_description
1 polymer ?
#
loop_
_entity_poly.entity_id
_entity_poly.type
_entity_poly.pdbx_seq_one_letter_code
_entity_poly.pdbx_strand_id
1 'polypeptide(L)'
;MILAVPYDATASIVDEAGEALDDKILVDVTNRFADEGPGAVVDGSSNAEQIASMAPDARVVKAFNTVLASRQADPQVNDMLVDNFVASTDADAKATVIELIRSIGMRPIDAGPLSSARVLEAMRALNIYLNMQGGSWQNAWKLIEPVA
;
A
#
# COMPACT_ATOMS: atom_id res chain seq x y z
N MET A 1 -6.45 -6.83 -10.50
CA MET A 1 -7.47 -6.62 -9.43
C MET A 1 -6.90 -5.68 -8.37
N ILE A 2 -7.75 -4.85 -7.71
CA ILE A 2 -7.33 -4.04 -6.55
C ILE A 2 -8.10 -4.56 -5.34
N LEU A 3 -7.39 -4.94 -4.29
CA LEU A 3 -7.93 -5.46 -3.05
C LEU A 3 -8.00 -4.33 -2.00
N ALA A 4 -9.15 -3.69 -1.92
CA ALA A 4 -9.42 -2.53 -1.04
C ALA A 4 -10.49 -2.89 0.00
N VAL A 5 -10.17 -3.84 0.86
CA VAL A 5 -11.08 -4.42 1.87
C VAL A 5 -10.43 -4.39 3.25
N PRO A 6 -11.19 -4.59 4.34
CA PRO A 6 -10.61 -4.82 5.66
C PRO A 6 -9.68 -6.05 5.64
N TYR A 7 -8.62 -6.01 6.48
CA TYR A 7 -7.65 -7.10 6.59
C TYR A 7 -8.31 -8.47 6.78
N ASP A 8 -9.28 -8.57 7.68
CA ASP A 8 -9.96 -9.82 8.03
C ASP A 8 -10.72 -10.47 6.86
N ALA A 9 -11.10 -9.70 5.84
CA ALA A 9 -11.78 -10.19 4.65
C ALA A 9 -10.81 -10.67 3.56
N THR A 10 -9.53 -10.35 3.69
CA THR A 10 -8.54 -10.60 2.62
C THR A 10 -8.42 -12.08 2.29
N ALA A 11 -8.24 -12.92 3.31
CA ALA A 11 -8.01 -14.35 3.13
C ALA A 11 -9.18 -15.04 2.41
N SER A 12 -10.42 -14.76 2.82
CA SER A 12 -11.60 -15.35 2.19
C SER A 12 -11.79 -14.91 0.74
N ILE A 13 -11.49 -13.66 0.42
CA ILE A 13 -11.61 -13.14 -0.95
C ILE A 13 -10.54 -13.75 -1.86
N VAL A 14 -9.31 -13.88 -1.37
CA VAL A 14 -8.23 -14.52 -2.14
C VAL A 14 -8.53 -15.99 -2.40
N ASP A 15 -9.02 -16.70 -1.40
CA ASP A 15 -9.42 -18.12 -1.51
C ASP A 15 -10.59 -18.30 -2.50
N GLU A 16 -11.63 -17.45 -2.41
CA GLU A 16 -12.77 -17.48 -3.33
C GLU A 16 -12.38 -17.17 -4.78
N ALA A 17 -11.43 -16.24 -4.98
CA ALA A 17 -10.95 -15.88 -6.30
C ALA A 17 -10.11 -17.01 -6.93
N GLY A 18 -9.35 -17.76 -6.13
CA GLY A 18 -8.59 -18.92 -6.56
C GLY A 18 -7.79 -18.69 -7.84
N GLU A 19 -7.86 -19.63 -8.78
CA GLU A 19 -7.16 -19.61 -10.08
C GLU A 19 -7.49 -18.37 -10.95
N ALA A 20 -8.55 -17.61 -10.65
CA ALA A 20 -8.83 -16.38 -11.36
C ALA A 20 -7.76 -15.29 -11.13
N LEU A 21 -6.91 -15.47 -10.13
CA LEU A 21 -5.78 -14.60 -9.82
C LEU A 21 -4.49 -14.96 -10.56
N ASP A 22 -4.41 -16.12 -11.18
CA ASP A 22 -3.21 -16.61 -11.86
C ASP A 22 -2.79 -15.64 -12.97
N ASP A 23 -1.50 -15.27 -12.97
CA ASP A 23 -0.91 -14.28 -13.87
C ASP A 23 -1.52 -12.87 -13.79
N LYS A 24 -2.41 -12.61 -12.83
CA LYS A 24 -3.01 -11.27 -12.66
C LYS A 24 -2.21 -10.41 -11.70
N ILE A 25 -2.15 -9.11 -12.02
CA ILE A 25 -1.65 -8.12 -11.08
C ILE A 25 -2.71 -7.94 -9.97
N LEU A 26 -2.33 -8.26 -8.75
CA LEU A 26 -3.13 -8.07 -7.54
C LEU A 26 -2.54 -6.93 -6.71
N VAL A 27 -3.19 -5.77 -6.74
CA VAL A 27 -2.77 -4.60 -5.95
C VAL A 27 -3.39 -4.70 -4.56
N ASP A 28 -2.55 -4.86 -3.55
CA ASP A 28 -2.96 -4.85 -2.14
C ASP A 28 -2.87 -3.43 -1.56
N VAL A 29 -4.02 -2.87 -1.17
CA VAL A 29 -4.11 -1.57 -0.49
C VAL A 29 -4.46 -1.70 0.99
N THR A 30 -4.55 -2.91 1.49
CA THR A 30 -4.96 -3.21 2.87
C THR A 30 -3.85 -2.89 3.88
N ASN A 31 -4.17 -2.94 5.14
CA ASN A 31 -3.20 -2.79 6.21
C ASN A 31 -3.50 -3.79 7.31
N ARG A 32 -2.48 -4.47 7.77
CA ARG A 32 -2.52 -5.24 8.99
C ARG A 32 -2.12 -4.33 10.15
N PHE A 33 -2.94 -4.28 11.18
CA PHE A 33 -2.66 -3.53 12.40
C PHE A 33 -2.43 -4.50 13.56
N ALA A 34 -1.58 -4.12 14.49
CA ALA A 34 -1.37 -4.88 15.72
C ALA A 34 -2.58 -4.74 16.66
N ASP A 35 -2.82 -5.75 17.49
CA ASP A 35 -3.92 -5.76 18.47
C ASP A 35 -3.79 -4.65 19.53
N GLU A 36 -2.57 -4.18 19.77
CA GLU A 36 -2.24 -3.06 20.66
C GLU A 36 -2.73 -1.71 20.12
N GLY A 37 -3.22 -1.69 18.90
CA GLY A 37 -3.83 -0.51 18.30
C GLY A 37 -2.91 0.31 17.40
N PRO A 38 -3.38 1.51 16.99
CA PRO A 38 -2.65 2.37 16.06
C PRO A 38 -1.28 2.79 16.60
N GLY A 39 -0.27 2.69 15.76
CA GLY A 39 1.12 3.00 16.10
C GLY A 39 1.96 1.80 16.50
N ALA A 40 1.36 0.68 16.88
CA ALA A 40 2.07 -0.58 17.04
C ALA A 40 2.36 -1.23 15.68
N VAL A 41 3.53 -1.86 15.57
CA VAL A 41 3.97 -2.55 14.36
C VAL A 41 3.72 -4.04 14.50
N VAL A 42 3.14 -4.66 13.49
CA VAL A 42 2.93 -6.10 13.46
C VAL A 42 4.25 -6.81 13.15
N ASP A 43 4.65 -7.73 14.00
CA ASP A 43 5.79 -8.60 13.75
C ASP A 43 5.48 -9.65 12.65
N GLY A 44 6.54 -10.07 11.98
CA GLY A 44 6.48 -11.12 10.96
C GLY A 44 6.18 -10.59 9.56
N SER A 45 5.14 -11.12 8.89
CA SER A 45 4.82 -10.82 7.50
C SER A 45 3.77 -9.70 7.37
N SER A 46 3.86 -8.92 6.29
CA SER A 46 2.79 -8.01 5.86
C SER A 46 1.58 -8.77 5.30
N ASN A 47 0.44 -8.08 5.15
CA ASN A 47 -0.70 -8.65 4.45
C ASN A 47 -0.36 -9.00 2.99
N ALA A 48 0.38 -8.13 2.29
CA ALA A 48 0.80 -8.40 0.92
C ALA A 48 1.63 -9.70 0.78
N GLU A 49 2.50 -10.01 1.76
CA GLU A 49 3.25 -11.26 1.76
C GLU A 49 2.36 -12.47 2.08
N GLN A 50 1.36 -12.32 2.94
CA GLN A 50 0.37 -13.36 3.20
C GLN A 50 -0.45 -13.65 1.93
N ILE A 51 -0.92 -12.63 1.23
CA ILE A 51 -1.61 -12.76 -0.06
C ILE A 51 -0.73 -13.51 -1.08
N ALA A 52 0.54 -13.12 -1.22
CA ALA A 52 1.47 -13.79 -2.13
C ALA A 52 1.71 -15.27 -1.77
N SER A 53 1.63 -15.61 -0.49
CA SER A 53 1.72 -17.00 -0.03
C SER A 53 0.46 -17.82 -0.33
N MET A 54 -0.71 -17.18 -0.31
CA MET A 54 -2.02 -17.82 -0.59
C MET A 54 -2.30 -17.95 -2.09
N ALA A 55 -1.83 -17.01 -2.89
CA ALA A 55 -1.97 -16.97 -4.34
C ALA A 55 -0.58 -16.87 -5.00
N PRO A 56 0.21 -17.96 -5.05
CA PRO A 56 1.61 -17.93 -5.48
C PRO A 56 1.78 -17.59 -6.96
N ASP A 57 0.76 -17.81 -7.78
CA ASP A 57 0.76 -17.48 -9.21
C ASP A 57 0.23 -16.08 -9.50
N ALA A 58 -0.24 -15.34 -8.48
CA ALA A 58 -0.62 -13.93 -8.59
C ALA A 58 0.61 -13.01 -8.52
N ARG A 59 0.57 -11.92 -9.28
CA ARG A 59 1.61 -10.90 -9.33
C ARG A 59 1.30 -9.79 -8.32
N VAL A 60 1.67 -9.98 -7.06
CA VAL A 60 1.26 -9.11 -5.95
C VAL A 60 2.08 -7.82 -5.91
N VAL A 61 1.39 -6.69 -5.82
CA VAL A 61 1.97 -5.36 -5.66
C VAL A 61 1.33 -4.66 -4.47
N LYS A 62 2.12 -4.23 -3.50
CA LYS A 62 1.69 -3.34 -2.41
C LYS A 62 1.73 -1.89 -2.88
N ALA A 63 0.59 -1.18 -2.82
CA ALA A 63 0.51 0.23 -3.17
C ALA A 63 -0.72 0.89 -2.51
N PHE A 64 -0.80 2.21 -2.56
CA PHE A 64 -1.91 3.05 -2.07
C PHE A 64 -2.17 3.01 -0.56
N ASN A 65 -1.66 2.05 0.17
CA ASN A 65 -1.94 1.86 1.59
C ASN A 65 -1.45 3.02 2.47
N THR A 66 -0.39 3.72 2.08
CA THR A 66 0.17 4.86 2.82
C THR A 66 -0.58 6.17 2.57
N VAL A 67 -1.46 6.21 1.57
CA VAL A 67 -2.22 7.39 1.17
C VAL A 67 -3.60 7.39 1.85
N LEU A 68 -3.96 8.50 2.50
CA LEU A 68 -5.31 8.67 3.07
C LEU A 68 -6.37 8.69 1.97
N ALA A 69 -7.57 8.18 2.27
CA ALA A 69 -8.69 8.16 1.31
C ALA A 69 -9.02 9.56 0.77
N SER A 70 -8.96 10.59 1.61
CA SER A 70 -9.13 11.99 1.20
C SER A 70 -8.10 12.45 0.16
N ARG A 71 -6.89 11.87 0.17
CA ARG A 71 -5.82 12.19 -0.76
C ARG A 71 -5.85 11.36 -2.04
N GLN A 72 -6.64 10.31 -2.11
CA GLN A 72 -6.84 9.56 -3.35
C GLN A 72 -7.60 10.40 -4.40
N ALA A 73 -8.57 11.21 -3.96
CA ALA A 73 -9.36 12.08 -4.85
C ALA A 73 -8.70 13.44 -5.10
N ASP A 74 -7.84 13.90 -4.17
CA ASP A 74 -7.10 15.17 -4.26
C ASP A 74 -5.62 14.90 -3.93
N PRO A 75 -4.81 14.50 -4.93
CA PRO A 75 -3.46 14.00 -4.72
C PRO A 75 -2.41 15.11 -4.56
N GLN A 76 -2.80 16.28 -4.06
CA GLN A 76 -1.89 17.40 -3.83
C GLN A 76 -2.01 17.95 -2.40
N VAL A 77 -0.87 18.35 -1.84
CA VAL A 77 -0.79 19.06 -0.56
C VAL A 77 0.22 20.20 -0.74
N ASN A 78 -0.19 21.45 -0.55
CA ASN A 78 0.67 22.64 -0.70
C ASN A 78 1.45 22.63 -2.04
N ASP A 79 0.75 22.42 -3.14
CA ASP A 79 1.30 22.34 -4.51
C ASP A 79 2.28 21.18 -4.76
N MET A 80 2.43 20.26 -3.81
CA MET A 80 3.24 19.06 -3.96
C MET A 80 2.35 17.84 -4.23
N LEU A 81 2.74 17.03 -5.22
CA LEU A 81 2.10 15.72 -5.44
C LEU A 81 2.32 14.82 -4.24
N VAL A 82 1.27 14.10 -3.85
CA VAL A 82 1.35 13.06 -2.82
C VAL A 82 2.24 11.91 -3.31
N ASP A 83 3.09 11.40 -2.42
CA ASP A 83 3.89 10.21 -2.69
C ASP A 83 3.08 8.95 -2.43
N ASN A 84 3.16 8.02 -3.36
CA ASN A 84 2.55 6.70 -3.26
C ASN A 84 3.65 5.64 -3.39
N PHE A 85 3.93 4.97 -2.28
CA PHE A 85 5.01 3.98 -2.21
C PHE A 85 4.54 2.64 -2.78
N VAL A 86 5.39 2.02 -3.59
CA VAL A 86 5.09 0.78 -4.31
C VAL A 86 6.14 -0.28 -4.00
N ALA A 87 5.71 -1.46 -3.60
CA ALA A 87 6.59 -2.59 -3.34
C ALA A 87 6.08 -3.85 -4.07
N SER A 88 6.97 -4.52 -4.79
CA SER A 88 6.72 -5.81 -5.41
C SER A 88 8.03 -6.49 -5.77
N THR A 89 8.05 -7.82 -5.76
CA THR A 89 9.16 -8.61 -6.29
C THR A 89 9.06 -8.77 -7.82
N ASP A 90 7.85 -8.64 -8.38
CA ASP A 90 7.61 -8.66 -9.82
C ASP A 90 7.83 -7.25 -10.41
N ALA A 91 8.88 -7.11 -11.21
CA ALA A 91 9.28 -5.82 -11.77
C ALA A 91 8.27 -5.25 -12.77
N ASP A 92 7.66 -6.09 -13.62
CA ASP A 92 6.71 -5.66 -14.65
C ASP A 92 5.37 -5.28 -14.05
N ALA A 93 4.89 -6.06 -13.06
CA ALA A 93 3.69 -5.71 -12.29
C ALA A 93 3.89 -4.39 -11.55
N LYS A 94 5.05 -4.20 -10.90
CA LYS A 94 5.41 -2.96 -10.23
C LYS A 94 5.42 -1.78 -11.21
N ALA A 95 6.06 -1.91 -12.37
CA ALA A 95 6.09 -0.87 -13.39
C ALA A 95 4.67 -0.48 -13.84
N THR A 96 3.79 -1.47 -14.06
CA THR A 96 2.39 -1.22 -14.43
C THR A 96 1.65 -0.39 -13.37
N VAL A 97 1.84 -0.71 -12.08
CA VAL A 97 1.20 0.03 -10.98
C VAL A 97 1.80 1.43 -10.81
N ILE A 98 3.11 1.58 -11.05
CA ILE A 98 3.78 2.89 -11.07
C ILE A 98 3.14 3.81 -12.15
N GLU A 99 2.90 3.31 -13.35
CA GLU A 99 2.23 4.09 -14.39
C GLU A 99 0.77 4.43 -14.03
N LEU A 100 0.05 3.50 -13.40
CA LEU A 100 -1.29 3.78 -12.87
C LEU A 100 -1.26 4.94 -11.85
N ILE A 101 -0.30 4.94 -10.92
CA ILE A 101 -0.14 5.98 -9.90
C ILE A 101 0.14 7.34 -10.56
N ARG A 102 1.00 7.38 -11.58
CA ARG A 102 1.26 8.61 -12.35
C ARG A 102 0.02 9.13 -13.05
N SER A 103 -0.76 8.23 -13.65
CA SER A 103 -1.95 8.59 -14.42
C SER A 103 -3.06 9.25 -13.59
N ILE A 104 -3.05 9.02 -12.27
CA ILE A 104 -4.00 9.64 -11.32
C ILE A 104 -3.41 10.83 -10.54
N GLY A 105 -2.25 11.35 -10.97
CA GLY A 105 -1.68 12.58 -10.46
C GLY A 105 -0.90 12.43 -9.15
N MET A 106 -0.42 11.24 -8.80
CA MET A 106 0.47 11.02 -7.67
C MET A 106 1.92 10.80 -8.11
N ARG A 107 2.87 10.99 -7.19
CA ARG A 107 4.28 10.64 -7.42
C ARG A 107 4.55 9.22 -6.91
N PRO A 108 4.83 8.24 -7.78
CA PRO A 108 5.21 6.90 -7.34
C PRO A 108 6.62 6.89 -6.78
N ILE A 109 6.82 6.19 -5.68
CA ILE A 109 8.12 5.91 -5.07
C ILE A 109 8.32 4.40 -5.02
N ASP A 110 9.33 3.90 -5.73
CA ASP A 110 9.69 2.47 -5.65
C ASP A 110 10.28 2.17 -4.26
N ALA A 111 9.56 1.39 -3.47
CA ALA A 111 9.95 0.96 -2.14
C ALA A 111 10.71 -0.39 -2.13
N GLY A 112 11.01 -0.94 -3.32
CA GLY A 112 11.79 -2.18 -3.44
C GLY A 112 10.94 -3.45 -3.50
N PRO A 113 11.42 -4.56 -2.93
CA PRO A 113 10.76 -5.87 -2.99
C PRO A 113 9.48 -5.92 -2.16
N LEU A 114 8.66 -6.97 -2.35
CA LEU A 114 7.39 -7.13 -1.63
C LEU A 114 7.55 -7.12 -0.10
N SER A 115 8.69 -7.58 0.42
CA SER A 115 9.00 -7.53 1.85
C SER A 115 8.99 -6.11 2.44
N SER A 116 9.18 -5.06 1.63
CA SER A 116 9.05 -3.67 2.06
C SER A 116 7.60 -3.30 2.43
N ALA A 117 6.61 -4.12 2.06
CA ALA A 117 5.22 -3.93 2.46
C ALA A 117 5.05 -3.87 3.98
N ARG A 118 5.91 -4.56 4.76
CA ARG A 118 5.95 -4.46 6.24
C ARG A 118 6.17 -3.03 6.70
N VAL A 119 7.13 -2.34 6.08
CA VAL A 119 7.43 -0.93 6.39
C VAL A 119 6.27 -0.03 5.96
N LEU A 120 5.68 -0.28 4.79
CA LEU A 120 4.56 0.52 4.29
C LEU A 120 3.31 0.38 5.17
N GLU A 121 3.04 -0.80 5.73
CA GLU A 121 1.96 -1.00 6.70
C GLU A 121 2.27 -0.30 8.03
N ALA A 122 3.52 -0.34 8.50
CA ALA A 122 3.95 0.41 9.68
C ALA A 122 3.86 1.94 9.47
N MET A 123 4.21 2.45 8.29
CA MET A 123 4.02 3.86 7.93
C MET A 123 2.54 4.27 8.01
N ARG A 124 1.63 3.38 7.60
CA ARG A 124 0.20 3.64 7.72
C ARG A 124 -0.25 3.66 9.17
N ALA A 125 0.21 2.72 10.00
CA ALA A 125 -0.09 2.69 11.43
C ALA A 125 0.38 3.99 12.11
N LEU A 126 1.60 4.44 11.82
CA LEU A 126 2.12 5.71 12.32
C LEU A 126 1.29 6.90 11.84
N ASN A 127 0.88 6.93 10.57
CA ASN A 127 0.03 8.01 10.04
C ASN A 127 -1.31 8.10 10.79
N ILE A 128 -1.96 6.97 11.04
CA ILE A 128 -3.20 6.93 11.83
C ILE A 128 -2.95 7.45 13.25
N TYR A 129 -1.91 6.98 13.92
CA TYR A 129 -1.56 7.43 15.26
C TYR A 129 -1.39 8.95 15.33
N LEU A 130 -0.61 9.53 14.40
CA LEU A 130 -0.40 10.99 14.33
C LEU A 130 -1.71 11.76 14.12
N ASN A 131 -2.62 11.23 13.29
CA ASN A 131 -3.92 11.86 13.08
C ASN A 131 -4.82 11.77 14.32
N MET A 132 -4.76 10.67 15.07
CA MET A 132 -5.49 10.53 16.34
C MET A 132 -4.97 11.50 17.43
N GLN A 133 -3.71 11.95 17.35
CA GLN A 133 -3.15 12.96 18.24
C GLN A 133 -3.52 14.42 17.82
N GLY A 134 -4.53 14.61 17.01
CA GLY A 134 -5.01 15.93 16.58
C GLY A 134 -4.58 16.32 15.16
N GLY A 135 -4.17 15.36 14.35
CA GLY A 135 -3.89 15.59 12.93
C GLY A 135 -5.14 15.91 12.12
N SER A 136 -4.92 16.45 10.93
CA SER A 136 -6.00 16.96 10.07
C SER A 136 -6.75 15.89 9.28
N TRP A 137 -6.28 14.66 9.23
CA TRP A 137 -6.72 13.60 8.30
C TRP A 137 -6.63 14.01 6.81
N GLN A 138 -5.79 15.02 6.54
CA GLN A 138 -5.51 15.56 5.21
C GLN A 138 -4.01 15.55 4.87
N ASN A 139 -3.19 14.98 5.75
CA ASN A 139 -1.75 14.89 5.57
C ASN A 139 -1.35 13.81 4.56
N ALA A 140 -0.09 13.83 4.15
CA ALA A 140 0.50 12.84 3.28
C ALA A 140 1.97 12.62 3.63
N TRP A 141 2.51 11.48 3.27
CA TRP A 141 3.95 11.25 3.26
C TRP A 141 4.60 11.95 2.08
N LYS A 142 5.80 12.50 2.31
CA LYS A 142 6.60 13.15 1.28
C LYS A 142 8.07 12.82 1.45
N LEU A 143 8.68 12.18 0.45
CA LEU A 143 10.12 12.03 0.35
C LEU A 143 10.69 13.29 -0.32
N ILE A 144 11.44 14.08 0.44
CA ILE A 144 12.11 15.28 -0.07
C ILE A 144 13.57 14.94 -0.32
N GLU A 145 14.00 15.14 -1.55
CA GLU A 145 15.38 14.95 -1.98
C GLU A 145 16.02 16.30 -2.30
N PRO A 146 17.32 16.47 -2.09
CA PRO A 146 18.04 17.68 -2.51
C PRO A 146 17.87 17.90 -4.02
N VAL A 147 17.69 19.14 -4.43
CA VAL A 147 17.78 19.50 -5.84
C VAL A 147 19.24 19.38 -6.26
N ALA A 148 19.49 18.54 -7.29
CA ALA A 148 20.84 18.37 -7.85
C ALA A 148 21.32 19.63 -8.57
#